data_a0914f01146345d42674a413300971ae
#
_entry.id   a0914f01146345d42674a413300971ae
#
_cell.length_a   1.000
_cell.length_b   1.000
_cell.length_c   1.000
_cell.angle_alpha   90.00
_cell.angle_beta   90.00
_cell.angle_gamma   90.00
#
_symmetry.space_group_name_H-M   'P 1'
#
loop_
_entity.id
_entity.type
_entity.pdbx_description
1 polymer ?
#
loop_
_entity_poly.entity_id
_entity_poly.type
_entity_poly.pdbx_seq_one_letter_code
_entity_poly.pdbx_strand_id
1 'polypeptide(L)'
;MSNSYEKPLNDDEFVELGELLVAMPEPFEPMEPDYMDGFLTALLCLPDEPSPGDWMPYIFDSQARQDAALADPDEQDRLEELIYRRYRSIDTTLARCRPIDPIIYEIEDNRGRPVRGADSVAAVIPFALGFSEVINRWEGLKDSTDDRINGALLGILRHLPDDVAGDLAEIKADLDLESPIENLDQALEDIAESVAEIAAVTRGFEKKEEPPKKKPAPKGPRRPQGGRRH
;
A
#
# COMPACT_ATOMS: atom_id res chain seq x y z
N MET A 1 16.12 21.77 14.11
CA MET A 1 15.25 21.93 12.94
C MET A 1 14.34 20.72 12.96
N SER A 2 13.05 20.92 13.18
CA SER A 2 12.06 19.80 13.14
C SER A 2 12.08 19.27 11.72
N ASN A 3 12.24 17.95 11.58
CA ASN A 3 12.35 17.30 10.27
C ASN A 3 10.96 17.35 9.62
N SER A 4 10.71 18.31 8.75
CA SER A 4 9.43 18.53 8.06
C SER A 4 8.92 17.25 7.37
N TYR A 5 9.85 16.41 6.92
CA TYR A 5 9.59 15.16 6.20
C TYR A 5 9.07 13.98 7.06
N GLU A 6 9.03 14.12 8.39
CA GLU A 6 8.54 13.04 9.27
C GLU A 6 7.04 13.15 9.57
N LYS A 7 6.41 14.28 9.22
CA LYS A 7 4.99 14.50 9.48
C LYS A 7 4.15 13.88 8.36
N PRO A 8 3.21 12.94 8.64
CA PRO A 8 2.26 12.45 7.65
C PRO A 8 1.48 13.61 7.01
N LEU A 9 1.03 13.41 5.78
CA LEU A 9 0.13 14.36 5.12
C LEU A 9 -1.22 14.38 5.86
N ASN A 10 -1.84 15.55 5.91
CA ASN A 10 -3.23 15.70 6.32
C ASN A 10 -4.14 15.76 5.07
N ASP A 11 -5.45 15.81 5.28
CA ASP A 11 -6.44 15.77 4.20
C ASP A 11 -6.27 16.94 3.19
N ASP A 12 -5.98 18.15 3.68
CA ASP A 12 -5.75 19.30 2.80
C ASP A 12 -4.47 19.13 1.96
N GLU A 13 -3.42 18.52 2.54
CA GLU A 13 -2.17 18.25 1.84
C GLU A 13 -2.30 17.10 0.82
N PHE A 14 -3.22 16.14 1.03
CA PHE A 14 -3.56 15.15 -0.01
C PHE A 14 -4.27 15.78 -1.20
N VAL A 15 -5.18 16.73 -0.95
CA VAL A 15 -5.83 17.49 -2.01
C VAL A 15 -4.81 18.33 -2.77
N GLU A 16 -3.95 19.08 -2.06
CA GLU A 16 -2.86 19.89 -2.64
C GLU A 16 -1.94 19.04 -3.54
N LEU A 17 -1.55 17.84 -3.08
CA LEU A 17 -0.74 16.92 -3.86
C LEU A 17 -1.39 16.56 -5.20
N GLY A 18 -2.69 16.23 -5.19
CA GLY A 18 -3.44 15.93 -6.41
C GLY A 18 -3.55 17.14 -7.34
N GLU A 19 -3.80 18.34 -6.80
CA GLU A 19 -3.88 19.57 -7.59
C GLU A 19 -2.54 19.92 -8.26
N LEU A 20 -1.42 19.75 -7.56
CA LEU A 20 -0.09 19.99 -8.11
C LEU A 20 0.28 18.98 -9.19
N LEU A 21 -0.05 17.68 -9.03
CA LEU A 21 0.15 16.69 -10.07
C LEU A 21 -0.66 17.02 -11.33
N VAL A 22 -1.93 17.40 -11.18
CA VAL A 22 -2.79 17.79 -12.31
C VAL A 22 -2.28 19.08 -12.99
N ALA A 23 -1.58 19.96 -12.26
CA ALA A 23 -1.01 21.18 -12.81
C ALA A 23 0.26 20.97 -13.66
N MET A 24 0.79 19.76 -13.73
CA MET A 24 1.92 19.44 -14.61
C MET A 24 1.59 19.81 -16.05
N PRO A 25 2.48 20.56 -16.74
CA PRO A 25 2.19 21.04 -18.10
C PRO A 25 2.25 19.90 -19.13
N GLU A 26 1.42 20.00 -20.18
CA GLU A 26 1.58 19.14 -21.35
C GLU A 26 2.99 19.33 -21.98
N PRO A 27 3.63 18.27 -22.47
CA PRO A 27 3.10 16.92 -22.74
C PRO A 27 3.41 15.90 -21.64
N PHE A 28 3.66 16.32 -20.39
CA PHE A 28 3.95 15.39 -19.30
C PHE A 28 2.68 14.69 -18.83
N GLU A 29 2.85 13.44 -18.41
CA GLU A 29 1.80 12.54 -17.97
C GLU A 29 2.11 12.10 -16.52
N PRO A 30 1.77 12.91 -15.51
CA PRO A 30 2.03 12.58 -14.11
C PRO A 30 1.14 11.44 -13.62
N MET A 31 1.60 10.74 -12.57
CA MET A 31 0.79 9.75 -11.88
C MET A 31 -0.37 10.40 -11.13
N GLU A 32 -1.51 9.74 -11.10
CA GLU A 32 -2.57 10.07 -10.13
C GLU A 32 -2.16 9.67 -8.72
N PRO A 33 -2.67 10.34 -7.65
CA PRO A 33 -2.20 10.10 -6.28
C PRO A 33 -2.35 8.68 -5.77
N ASP A 34 -3.42 7.96 -6.11
CA ASP A 34 -3.67 6.57 -5.73
C ASP A 34 -2.75 5.59 -6.47
N TYR A 35 -2.50 5.85 -7.75
CA TYR A 35 -1.50 5.11 -8.54
C TYR A 35 -0.08 5.34 -7.97
N MET A 36 0.28 6.60 -7.71
CA MET A 36 1.55 6.97 -7.09
C MET A 36 1.73 6.29 -5.74
N ASP A 37 0.68 6.16 -4.96
CA ASP A 37 0.73 5.51 -3.64
C ASP A 37 1.08 4.03 -3.74
N GLY A 38 0.49 3.31 -4.70
CA GLY A 38 0.87 1.95 -5.03
C GLY A 38 2.32 1.83 -5.49
N PHE A 39 2.75 2.76 -6.35
CA PHE A 39 4.12 2.85 -6.84
C PHE A 39 5.13 3.06 -5.68
N LEU A 40 4.91 4.07 -4.81
CA LEU A 40 5.77 4.34 -3.66
C LEU A 40 5.81 3.16 -2.67
N THR A 41 4.67 2.50 -2.47
CA THR A 41 4.58 1.32 -1.60
C THR A 41 5.41 0.16 -2.14
N ALA A 42 5.34 -0.09 -3.44
CA ALA A 42 6.11 -1.14 -4.09
C ALA A 42 7.63 -0.89 -4.04
N LEU A 43 8.08 0.37 -4.24
CA LEU A 43 9.49 0.74 -4.07
C LEU A 43 10.03 0.36 -2.69
N LEU A 44 9.24 0.61 -1.64
CA LEU A 44 9.58 0.28 -0.26
C LEU A 44 9.51 -1.22 0.06
N CYS A 45 8.87 -2.01 -0.81
CA CYS A 45 8.83 -3.46 -0.74
C CYS A 45 9.99 -4.14 -1.48
N LEU A 46 10.75 -3.42 -2.30
CA LEU A 46 11.91 -3.99 -2.99
C LEU A 46 13.02 -4.38 -1.99
N PRO A 47 13.74 -5.48 -2.23
CA PRO A 47 14.89 -5.85 -1.40
C PRO A 47 16.05 -4.84 -1.52
N ASP A 48 16.23 -4.26 -2.72
CA ASP A 48 17.19 -3.20 -3.02
C ASP A 48 16.41 -1.96 -3.44
N GLU A 49 16.25 -1.00 -2.52
CA GLU A 49 15.49 0.22 -2.71
C GLU A 49 16.23 1.17 -3.67
N PRO A 50 15.63 1.57 -4.83
CA PRO A 50 16.25 2.51 -5.74
C PRO A 50 16.31 3.91 -5.13
N SER A 51 17.29 4.72 -5.61
CA SER A 51 17.43 6.09 -5.12
C SER A 51 16.28 6.98 -5.61
N PRO A 52 15.93 8.05 -4.87
CA PRO A 52 14.89 8.99 -5.30
C PRO A 52 15.10 9.57 -6.71
N GLY A 53 16.35 9.78 -7.10
CA GLY A 53 16.68 10.25 -8.46
C GLY A 53 16.30 9.25 -9.56
N ASP A 54 16.20 7.95 -9.22
CA ASP A 54 15.85 6.90 -10.16
C ASP A 54 14.34 6.74 -10.35
N TRP A 55 13.52 7.07 -9.35
CA TRP A 55 12.07 6.83 -9.40
C TRP A 55 11.23 8.12 -9.44
N MET A 56 11.67 9.24 -8.86
CA MET A 56 10.90 10.48 -8.82
C MET A 56 10.48 10.98 -10.23
N PRO A 57 11.33 10.92 -11.28
CA PRO A 57 10.92 11.34 -12.61
C PRO A 57 9.70 10.61 -13.17
N TYR A 58 9.48 9.33 -12.77
CA TYR A 58 8.32 8.57 -13.22
C TYR A 58 7.00 9.09 -12.62
N ILE A 59 7.05 9.73 -11.45
CA ILE A 59 5.85 10.33 -10.85
C ILE A 59 5.40 11.55 -11.66
N PHE A 60 6.34 12.31 -12.20
CA PHE A 60 6.05 13.53 -12.96
C PHE A 60 5.73 13.26 -14.43
N ASP A 61 6.18 12.12 -14.94
CA ASP A 61 5.96 11.76 -16.34
C ASP A 61 6.15 10.27 -16.59
N SER A 62 5.20 9.64 -17.28
CA SER A 62 5.21 8.20 -17.60
C SER A 62 6.48 7.74 -18.32
N GLN A 63 7.18 8.63 -19.04
CA GLN A 63 8.43 8.38 -19.76
C GLN A 63 9.67 8.80 -18.95
N ALA A 64 9.49 9.27 -17.70
CA ALA A 64 10.56 9.77 -16.84
C ALA A 64 11.46 10.84 -17.49
N ARG A 65 10.86 11.74 -18.28
CA ARG A 65 11.60 12.85 -18.88
C ARG A 65 12.19 13.74 -17.80
N GLN A 66 13.46 14.04 -17.90
CA GLN A 66 14.21 14.77 -16.87
C GLN A 66 13.84 16.27 -16.77
N ASP A 67 13.14 16.78 -17.74
CA ASP A 67 12.64 18.14 -17.80
C ASP A 67 11.18 18.27 -17.36
N ALA A 68 10.57 17.16 -16.90
CA ALA A 68 9.23 17.17 -16.37
C ALA A 68 9.21 17.91 -15.01
N ALA A 69 8.65 19.11 -15.02
CA ALA A 69 8.52 19.95 -13.83
C ALA A 69 7.38 20.96 -13.99
N LEU A 70 6.87 21.43 -12.85
CA LEU A 70 5.97 22.59 -12.80
C LEU A 70 6.68 23.87 -13.25
N ALA A 71 5.91 24.80 -13.75
CA ALA A 71 6.46 26.07 -14.22
C ALA A 71 6.96 26.98 -13.07
N ASP A 72 6.34 26.86 -11.89
CA ASP A 72 6.74 27.57 -10.68
C ASP A 72 7.68 26.69 -9.84
N PRO A 73 8.92 27.11 -9.59
CA PRO A 73 9.87 26.33 -8.77
C PRO A 73 9.40 26.14 -7.33
N ASP A 74 8.67 27.07 -6.73
CA ASP A 74 8.17 26.93 -5.37
C ASP A 74 7.06 25.86 -5.30
N GLU A 75 6.22 25.76 -6.33
CA GLU A 75 5.23 24.68 -6.47
C GLU A 75 5.90 23.32 -6.72
N GLN A 76 6.97 23.28 -7.51
CA GLN A 76 7.75 22.08 -7.73
C GLN A 76 8.39 21.57 -6.43
N ASP A 77 9.05 22.45 -5.68
CA ASP A 77 9.65 22.10 -4.38
C ASP A 77 8.58 21.60 -3.40
N ARG A 78 7.39 22.21 -3.44
CA ARG A 78 6.26 21.78 -2.61
C ARG A 78 5.71 20.42 -3.01
N LEU A 79 5.57 20.14 -4.30
CA LEU A 79 5.15 18.85 -4.82
C LEU A 79 6.13 17.75 -4.39
N GLU A 80 7.42 17.98 -4.56
CA GLU A 80 8.47 17.04 -4.14
C GLU A 80 8.45 16.79 -2.62
N GLU A 81 8.24 17.84 -1.81
CA GLU A 81 8.09 17.72 -0.35
C GLU A 81 6.92 16.80 0.01
N LEU A 82 5.75 16.98 -0.62
CA LEU A 82 4.55 16.19 -0.35
C LEU A 82 4.76 14.72 -0.71
N ILE A 83 5.34 14.44 -1.87
CA ILE A 83 5.69 13.09 -2.32
C ILE A 83 6.65 12.43 -1.33
N TYR A 84 7.72 13.12 -0.94
CA TYR A 84 8.68 12.62 0.03
C TYR A 84 8.06 12.33 1.40
N ARG A 85 7.17 13.20 1.87
CA ARG A 85 6.47 12.99 3.14
C ARG A 85 5.57 11.78 3.09
N ARG A 86 4.86 11.55 1.97
CA ARG A 86 4.08 10.33 1.78
C ARG A 86 4.97 9.10 1.78
N TYR A 87 6.03 9.10 1.00
CA TYR A 87 7.02 8.02 0.96
C TYR A 87 7.55 7.69 2.38
N ARG A 88 7.99 8.69 3.15
CA ARG A 88 8.49 8.50 4.52
C ARG A 88 7.41 8.04 5.50
N SER A 89 6.17 8.42 5.29
CA SER A 89 5.04 7.95 6.09
C SER A 89 4.81 6.44 5.89
N ILE A 90 4.82 5.97 4.64
CA ILE A 90 4.72 4.54 4.31
C ILE A 90 5.93 3.79 4.91
N ASP A 91 7.16 4.25 4.67
CA ASP A 91 8.38 3.67 5.21
C ASP A 91 8.32 3.49 6.74
N THR A 92 7.91 4.56 7.44
CA THR A 92 7.76 4.53 8.91
C THR A 92 6.70 3.54 9.36
N THR A 93 5.62 3.40 8.62
CA THR A 93 4.52 2.45 8.90
C THR A 93 5.02 1.01 8.75
N LEU A 94 5.69 0.71 7.64
CA LEU A 94 6.28 -0.61 7.39
C LEU A 94 7.38 -0.95 8.41
N ALA A 95 8.26 0.01 8.74
CA ALA A 95 9.30 -0.19 9.77
C ALA A 95 8.73 -0.50 11.17
N ARG A 96 7.49 -0.12 11.44
CA ARG A 96 6.77 -0.44 12.67
C ARG A 96 5.93 -1.71 12.58
N CYS A 97 6.05 -2.45 11.50
CA CYS A 97 5.21 -3.63 11.20
C CYS A 97 3.71 -3.34 11.33
N ARG A 98 3.27 -2.17 10.84
CA ARG A 98 1.87 -1.77 10.83
C ARG A 98 1.31 -1.88 9.41
N PRO A 99 0.01 -2.17 9.27
CA PRO A 99 -0.64 -2.11 7.97
C PRO A 99 -0.57 -0.67 7.43
N ILE A 100 -0.39 -0.57 6.13
CA ILE A 100 -0.48 0.72 5.44
C ILE A 100 -1.93 1.18 5.36
N ASP A 101 -2.11 2.47 5.11
CA ASP A 101 -3.40 3.10 4.81
C ASP A 101 -3.28 3.70 3.39
N PRO A 102 -3.70 2.97 2.34
CA PRO A 102 -3.55 3.41 0.96
C PRO A 102 -4.39 4.65 0.63
N ILE A 103 -3.85 5.52 -0.23
CA ILE A 103 -4.66 6.58 -0.84
C ILE A 103 -5.59 5.92 -1.86
N ILE A 104 -6.90 6.04 -1.66
CA ILE A 104 -7.91 5.47 -2.56
C ILE A 104 -9.04 6.48 -2.73
N TYR A 105 -9.48 6.67 -3.96
CA TYR A 105 -10.67 7.45 -4.28
C TYR A 105 -11.88 6.53 -4.44
N GLU A 106 -12.90 6.72 -3.59
CA GLU A 106 -14.16 5.96 -3.72
C GLU A 106 -14.80 6.24 -5.09
N ILE A 107 -15.29 5.18 -5.74
CA ILE A 107 -16.01 5.32 -7.01
C ILE A 107 -17.43 5.80 -6.72
N GLU A 108 -17.90 6.77 -7.50
CA GLU A 108 -19.26 7.26 -7.46
C GLU A 108 -20.10 6.76 -8.64
N ASP A 109 -21.37 6.52 -8.41
CA ASP A 109 -22.33 6.23 -9.47
C ASP A 109 -22.68 7.52 -10.25
N ASN A 110 -23.43 7.37 -11.34
CA ASN A 110 -23.87 8.50 -12.19
C ASN A 110 -24.72 9.57 -11.45
N ARG A 111 -25.00 9.36 -10.15
CA ARG A 111 -25.75 10.27 -9.29
C ARG A 111 -24.90 10.84 -8.17
N GLY A 112 -23.58 10.65 -8.19
CA GLY A 112 -22.65 11.10 -7.17
C GLY A 112 -22.81 10.35 -5.84
N ARG A 113 -23.20 9.08 -5.85
CA ARG A 113 -23.31 8.25 -4.66
C ARG A 113 -22.20 7.21 -4.66
N PRO A 114 -21.53 6.97 -3.53
CA PRO A 114 -20.51 5.94 -3.43
C PRO A 114 -21.02 4.57 -3.87
N VAL A 115 -20.28 3.93 -4.76
CA VAL A 115 -20.51 2.53 -5.17
C VAL A 115 -20.21 1.62 -3.99
N ARG A 116 -20.98 0.55 -3.81
CA ARG A 116 -20.87 -0.38 -2.68
C ARG A 116 -20.84 -1.83 -3.18
N GLY A 117 -20.41 -2.74 -2.29
CA GLY A 117 -20.31 -4.17 -2.60
C GLY A 117 -19.16 -4.46 -3.57
N ALA A 118 -19.25 -5.53 -4.33
CA ALA A 118 -18.18 -6.00 -5.20
C ALA A 118 -17.71 -4.95 -6.24
N ASP A 119 -18.62 -4.11 -6.74
CA ASP A 119 -18.25 -3.07 -7.70
C ASP A 119 -17.34 -1.98 -7.09
N SER A 120 -17.37 -1.79 -5.75
CA SER A 120 -16.48 -0.83 -5.08
C SER A 120 -15.02 -1.27 -5.05
N VAL A 121 -14.75 -2.55 -5.26
CA VAL A 121 -13.39 -3.11 -5.30
C VAL A 121 -12.55 -2.48 -6.42
N ALA A 122 -13.17 -2.04 -7.51
CA ALA A 122 -12.46 -1.38 -8.59
C ALA A 122 -11.73 -0.08 -8.17
N ALA A 123 -12.06 0.50 -7.00
CA ALA A 123 -11.36 1.66 -6.45
C ALA A 123 -9.87 1.41 -6.15
N VAL A 124 -9.46 0.16 -5.91
CA VAL A 124 -8.05 -0.17 -5.64
C VAL A 124 -7.22 -0.46 -6.89
N ILE A 125 -7.85 -0.46 -8.07
CA ILE A 125 -7.15 -0.75 -9.35
C ILE A 125 -5.96 0.19 -9.58
N PRO A 126 -6.07 1.53 -9.41
CA PRO A 126 -4.92 2.41 -9.63
C PRO A 126 -3.75 2.08 -8.72
N PHE A 127 -4.00 1.79 -7.45
CA PHE A 127 -2.96 1.34 -6.51
C PHE A 127 -2.26 0.06 -7.00
N ALA A 128 -3.03 -0.96 -7.41
CA ALA A 128 -2.47 -2.21 -7.93
C ALA A 128 -1.66 -2.01 -9.21
N LEU A 129 -2.10 -1.11 -10.10
CA LEU A 129 -1.37 -0.74 -11.32
C LEU A 129 -0.04 -0.07 -10.98
N GLY A 130 -0.03 0.92 -10.09
CA GLY A 130 1.20 1.58 -9.65
C GLY A 130 2.18 0.62 -8.98
N PHE A 131 1.68 -0.31 -8.15
CA PHE A 131 2.49 -1.37 -7.57
C PHE A 131 3.08 -2.29 -8.64
N SER A 132 2.27 -2.71 -9.60
CA SER A 132 2.68 -3.55 -10.74
C SER A 132 3.75 -2.89 -11.60
N GLU A 133 3.70 -1.58 -11.80
CA GLU A 133 4.71 -0.85 -12.57
C GLU A 133 6.11 -1.03 -11.96
N VAL A 134 6.22 -0.91 -10.63
CA VAL A 134 7.51 -1.06 -9.94
C VAL A 134 8.05 -2.47 -10.10
N ILE A 135 7.25 -3.50 -9.87
CA ILE A 135 7.72 -4.90 -9.96
C ILE A 135 8.08 -5.32 -11.40
N ASN A 136 7.58 -4.60 -12.40
CA ASN A 136 7.97 -4.82 -13.80
C ASN A 136 9.18 -4.00 -14.21
N ARG A 137 9.52 -2.94 -13.47
CA ARG A 137 10.61 -2.02 -13.79
C ARG A 137 11.89 -2.32 -13.01
N TRP A 138 11.77 -2.74 -11.76
CA TRP A 138 12.89 -3.09 -10.89
C TRP A 138 12.87 -4.57 -10.53
N GLU A 139 14.05 -5.17 -10.46
CA GLU A 139 14.21 -6.58 -10.09
C GLU A 139 13.98 -6.81 -8.58
N GLY A 140 13.75 -8.06 -8.22
CA GLY A 140 13.77 -8.53 -6.82
C GLY A 140 12.46 -9.05 -6.27
N LEU A 141 11.28 -8.54 -6.68
CA LEU A 141 9.99 -9.09 -6.25
C LEU A 141 9.45 -10.13 -7.22
N LYS A 142 9.42 -9.81 -8.52
CA LYS A 142 8.84 -10.67 -9.56
C LYS A 142 9.54 -12.03 -9.66
N ASP A 143 10.85 -12.04 -9.47
CA ASP A 143 11.68 -13.23 -9.57
C ASP A 143 11.98 -13.88 -8.21
N SER A 144 11.20 -13.52 -7.18
CA SER A 144 11.36 -14.08 -5.85
C SER A 144 11.06 -15.58 -5.83
N THR A 145 11.88 -16.33 -5.10
CA THR A 145 11.64 -17.76 -4.82
C THR A 145 11.01 -18.01 -3.45
N ASP A 146 10.69 -16.95 -2.70
CA ASP A 146 10.00 -17.05 -1.41
C ASP A 146 8.48 -17.15 -1.64
N ASP A 147 7.89 -18.26 -1.21
CA ASP A 147 6.46 -18.53 -1.39
C ASP A 147 5.56 -17.49 -0.71
N ARG A 148 6.04 -16.85 0.38
CA ARG A 148 5.30 -15.79 1.08
C ARG A 148 5.22 -14.53 0.22
N ILE A 149 6.34 -14.13 -0.41
CA ILE A 149 6.34 -13.01 -1.34
C ILE A 149 5.41 -13.29 -2.51
N ASN A 150 5.51 -14.49 -3.11
CA ASN A 150 4.69 -14.85 -4.26
C ASN A 150 3.19 -14.87 -3.92
N GLY A 151 2.82 -15.42 -2.76
CA GLY A 151 1.43 -15.39 -2.28
C GLY A 151 0.93 -13.97 -2.02
N ALA A 152 1.73 -13.14 -1.37
CA ALA A 152 1.37 -11.76 -1.08
C ALA A 152 1.31 -10.88 -2.35
N LEU A 153 2.20 -11.10 -3.33
CA LEU A 153 2.09 -10.45 -4.64
C LEU A 153 0.76 -10.76 -5.33
N LEU A 154 0.29 -12.01 -5.27
CA LEU A 154 -1.01 -12.38 -5.83
C LEU A 154 -2.16 -11.64 -5.14
N GLY A 155 -2.10 -11.41 -3.82
CA GLY A 155 -3.09 -10.62 -3.08
C GLY A 155 -3.21 -9.18 -3.60
N ILE A 156 -2.12 -8.59 -4.08
CA ILE A 156 -2.16 -7.24 -4.68
C ILE A 156 -2.52 -7.31 -6.16
N LEU A 157 -1.87 -8.21 -6.92
CA LEU A 157 -1.99 -8.27 -8.38
C LEU A 157 -3.35 -8.84 -8.86
N ARG A 158 -4.12 -9.52 -7.98
CA ARG A 158 -5.50 -9.91 -8.29
C ARG A 158 -6.41 -8.73 -8.61
N HIS A 159 -6.07 -7.54 -8.14
CA HIS A 159 -6.83 -6.31 -8.40
C HIS A 159 -6.51 -5.66 -9.76
N LEU A 160 -5.55 -6.21 -10.52
CA LEU A 160 -5.29 -5.73 -11.88
C LEU A 160 -6.46 -6.02 -12.81
N PRO A 161 -6.75 -5.11 -13.78
CA PRO A 161 -7.67 -5.40 -14.87
C PRO A 161 -7.25 -6.63 -15.67
N ASP A 162 -8.20 -7.39 -16.17
CA ASP A 162 -7.93 -8.68 -16.87
C ASP A 162 -7.04 -8.51 -18.11
N ASP A 163 -7.15 -7.39 -18.81
CA ASP A 163 -6.34 -7.05 -19.97
C ASP A 163 -4.88 -6.70 -19.61
N VAL A 164 -4.62 -6.37 -18.36
CA VAL A 164 -3.29 -6.06 -17.83
C VAL A 164 -2.67 -7.25 -17.10
N ALA A 165 -3.51 -8.11 -16.51
CA ALA A 165 -3.07 -9.26 -15.70
C ALA A 165 -2.20 -10.27 -16.48
N GLY A 166 -2.36 -10.36 -17.81
CA GLY A 166 -1.53 -11.23 -18.66
C GLY A 166 -1.58 -12.70 -18.21
N ASP A 167 -0.41 -13.30 -17.96
CA ASP A 167 -0.28 -14.70 -17.51
C ASP A 167 -0.90 -14.96 -16.13
N LEU A 168 -1.17 -13.93 -15.34
CA LEU A 168 -1.82 -14.05 -14.03
C LEU A 168 -3.35 -14.16 -14.11
N ALA A 169 -3.96 -13.97 -15.29
CA ALA A 169 -5.41 -13.91 -15.44
C ALA A 169 -6.11 -15.21 -14.99
N GLU A 170 -5.53 -16.38 -15.27
CA GLU A 170 -6.09 -17.68 -14.84
C GLU A 170 -5.99 -17.83 -13.31
N ILE A 171 -4.82 -17.51 -12.74
CA ILE A 171 -4.59 -17.62 -11.29
C ILE A 171 -5.51 -16.65 -10.54
N LYS A 172 -5.66 -15.42 -11.07
CA LYS A 172 -6.59 -14.42 -10.54
C LYS A 172 -8.03 -14.95 -10.53
N ALA A 173 -8.49 -15.53 -11.65
CA ALA A 173 -9.84 -16.08 -11.74
C ALA A 173 -10.09 -17.22 -10.75
N ASP A 174 -9.12 -18.10 -10.55
CA ASP A 174 -9.20 -19.17 -9.55
C ASP A 174 -9.23 -18.60 -8.14
N LEU A 175 -8.38 -17.63 -7.82
CA LEU A 175 -8.34 -16.96 -6.53
C LEU A 175 -9.65 -16.21 -6.22
N ASP A 176 -10.22 -15.51 -7.20
CA ASP A 176 -11.49 -14.80 -7.07
C ASP A 176 -12.68 -15.76 -6.86
N LEU A 177 -12.57 -16.98 -7.38
CA LEU A 177 -13.58 -18.04 -7.16
C LEU A 177 -13.46 -18.66 -5.77
N GLU A 178 -12.23 -18.92 -5.29
CA GLU A 178 -11.96 -19.57 -4.00
C GLU A 178 -12.11 -18.61 -2.81
N SER A 179 -11.71 -17.36 -3.00
CA SER A 179 -11.70 -16.31 -1.97
C SER A 179 -12.16 -14.98 -2.57
N PRO A 180 -13.46 -14.82 -2.84
CA PRO A 180 -13.98 -13.58 -3.43
C PRO A 180 -13.83 -12.39 -2.49
N ILE A 181 -13.50 -11.22 -3.05
CA ILE A 181 -13.49 -9.94 -2.35
C ILE A 181 -14.83 -9.25 -2.58
N GLU A 182 -15.58 -9.01 -1.52
CA GLU A 182 -16.97 -8.58 -1.60
C GLU A 182 -17.18 -7.07 -1.56
N ASN A 183 -16.16 -6.32 -1.13
CA ASN A 183 -16.25 -4.87 -0.94
C ASN A 183 -14.86 -4.21 -0.82
N LEU A 184 -14.85 -2.87 -0.84
CA LEU A 184 -13.63 -2.08 -0.75
C LEU A 184 -12.84 -2.32 0.55
N ASP A 185 -13.53 -2.45 1.70
CA ASP A 185 -12.85 -2.65 2.99
C ASP A 185 -12.02 -3.95 2.98
N GLN A 186 -12.58 -5.03 2.43
CA GLN A 186 -11.86 -6.29 2.28
C GLN A 186 -10.69 -6.17 1.29
N ALA A 187 -10.84 -5.42 0.20
CA ALA A 187 -9.75 -5.19 -0.75
C ALA A 187 -8.60 -4.42 -0.10
N LEU A 188 -8.90 -3.41 0.71
CA LEU A 188 -7.89 -2.63 1.44
C LEU A 188 -7.18 -3.47 2.50
N GLU A 189 -7.91 -4.33 3.21
CA GLU A 189 -7.33 -5.25 4.20
C GLU A 189 -6.40 -6.27 3.52
N ASP A 190 -6.81 -6.88 2.41
CA ASP A 190 -6.01 -7.82 1.61
C ASP A 190 -4.71 -7.17 1.09
N ILE A 191 -4.80 -5.96 0.53
CA ILE A 191 -3.63 -5.19 0.10
C ILE A 191 -2.70 -4.87 1.28
N ALA A 192 -3.25 -4.38 2.39
CA ALA A 192 -2.44 -3.98 3.54
C ALA A 192 -1.72 -5.18 4.19
N GLU A 193 -2.37 -6.34 4.28
CA GLU A 193 -1.77 -7.58 4.76
C GLU A 193 -0.68 -8.08 3.79
N SER A 194 -0.95 -8.06 2.49
CA SER A 194 -0.02 -8.47 1.45
C SER A 194 1.25 -7.60 1.45
N VAL A 195 1.11 -6.28 1.52
CA VAL A 195 2.23 -5.34 1.61
C VAL A 195 3.05 -5.58 2.88
N ALA A 196 2.38 -5.81 4.02
CA ALA A 196 3.05 -6.09 5.29
C ALA A 196 3.86 -7.39 5.24
N GLU A 197 3.33 -8.44 4.58
CA GLU A 197 4.04 -9.72 4.42
C GLU A 197 5.27 -9.58 3.52
N ILE A 198 5.15 -8.90 2.37
CA ILE A 198 6.30 -8.62 1.49
C ILE A 198 7.37 -7.84 2.25
N ALA A 199 7.00 -6.73 2.92
CA ALA A 199 7.93 -5.91 3.67
C ALA A 199 8.60 -6.67 4.84
N ALA A 200 7.87 -7.58 5.49
CA ALA A 200 8.43 -8.42 6.55
C ALA A 200 9.56 -9.31 6.04
N VAL A 201 9.42 -9.86 4.83
CA VAL A 201 10.44 -10.71 4.21
C VAL A 201 11.60 -9.88 3.68
N THR A 202 11.32 -8.90 2.82
CA THR A 202 12.35 -8.14 2.09
C THR A 202 13.18 -7.24 3.00
N ARG A 203 12.57 -6.68 4.06
CA ARG A 203 13.23 -5.78 5.01
C ARG A 203 13.69 -6.49 6.29
N GLY A 204 13.49 -7.81 6.41
CA GLY A 204 13.93 -8.60 7.55
C GLY A 204 13.18 -8.27 8.85
N PHE A 205 11.96 -7.77 8.77
CA PHE A 205 11.11 -7.57 9.94
C PHE A 205 10.42 -8.90 10.29
N GLU A 206 11.13 -9.75 11.05
CA GLU A 206 10.47 -10.93 11.62
C GLU A 206 9.33 -10.46 12.53
N LYS A 207 8.11 -10.92 12.27
CA LYS A 207 7.02 -10.86 13.23
C LYS A 207 7.53 -11.50 14.52
N LYS A 208 7.82 -10.71 15.57
CA LYS A 208 8.04 -11.28 16.90
C LYS A 208 6.76 -12.01 17.24
N GLU A 209 6.80 -13.34 17.22
CA GLU A 209 5.69 -14.16 17.71
C GLU A 209 5.35 -13.65 19.11
N GLU A 210 4.13 -13.15 19.30
CA GLU A 210 3.65 -12.85 20.64
C GLU A 210 3.80 -14.13 21.47
N PRO A 211 4.48 -14.08 22.61
CA PRO A 211 4.66 -15.26 23.44
C PRO A 211 3.26 -15.82 23.76
N PRO A 212 3.05 -17.14 23.64
CA PRO A 212 1.75 -17.75 23.78
C PRO A 212 1.11 -17.27 25.09
N LYS A 213 -0.06 -16.66 24.99
CA LYS A 213 -0.82 -16.16 26.17
C LYS A 213 -0.92 -17.32 27.15
N LYS A 214 -0.22 -17.23 28.29
CA LYS A 214 -0.25 -18.23 29.36
C LYS A 214 -1.71 -18.51 29.70
N LYS A 215 -2.18 -19.72 29.41
CA LYS A 215 -3.50 -20.17 29.86
C LYS A 215 -3.58 -19.92 31.38
N PRO A 216 -4.64 -19.30 31.89
CA PRO A 216 -4.78 -19.10 33.32
C PRO A 216 -4.68 -20.44 34.02
N ALA A 217 -3.84 -20.51 35.05
CA ALA A 217 -3.64 -21.72 35.84
C ALA A 217 -4.99 -22.23 36.38
N PRO A 218 -5.27 -23.54 36.35
CA PRO A 218 -6.50 -24.09 36.89
C PRO A 218 -6.60 -23.68 38.37
N LYS A 219 -7.71 -23.04 38.73
CA LYS A 219 -8.01 -22.71 40.13
C LYS A 219 -8.04 -24.01 40.93
N GLY A 220 -7.05 -24.19 41.81
CA GLY A 220 -6.99 -25.31 42.72
C GLY A 220 -8.29 -25.46 43.55
N PRO A 221 -8.58 -26.68 44.05
CA PRO A 221 -9.82 -26.94 44.77
C PRO A 221 -9.92 -26.08 46.03
N ARG A 222 -11.04 -25.40 46.17
CA ARG A 222 -11.36 -24.60 47.39
C ARG A 222 -11.39 -25.54 48.59
N ARG A 223 -10.51 -25.27 49.59
CA ARG A 223 -10.60 -25.92 50.93
C ARG A 223 -11.93 -25.61 51.56
N PRO A 224 -12.65 -26.63 52.12
CA PRO A 224 -13.88 -26.35 52.87
C PRO A 224 -13.52 -25.63 54.16
N GLN A 225 -14.20 -24.50 54.41
CA GLN A 225 -14.15 -23.80 55.69
C GLN A 225 -14.81 -24.67 56.78
N GLY A 226 -14.00 -25.08 57.73
CA GLY A 226 -14.48 -25.82 58.89
C GLY A 226 -15.49 -24.99 59.70
N GLY A 227 -16.71 -25.52 59.87
CA GLY A 227 -17.68 -24.97 60.79
C GLY A 227 -17.23 -25.06 62.24
N ARG A 228 -17.22 -23.93 62.94
CA ARG A 228 -17.20 -23.89 64.42
C ARG A 228 -18.62 -24.11 64.88
N ARG A 229 -18.81 -25.23 65.62
CA ARG A 229 -19.97 -25.41 66.53
C ARG A 229 -19.67 -24.69 67.83
N HIS A 230 -20.62 -23.91 68.30
CA HIS A 230 -21.02 -23.74 69.70
C HIS A 230 -22.53 -23.78 69.78
#